data_ff9c6f5d6422ac6b41c622e20a25a88e
#
_entry.id   ff9c6f5d6422ac6b41c622e20a25a88e
#
_cell.length_a   1.000
_cell.length_b   1.000
_cell.length_c   1.000
_cell.angle_alpha   90.00
_cell.angle_beta   90.00
_cell.angle_gamma   90.00
#
_symmetry.space_group_name_H-M   'P 1'
#
loop_
_entity.id
_entity.type
_entity.pdbx_description
1 polymer ?
#
loop_
_entity_poly.entity_id
_entity_poly.type
_entity_poly.pdbx_seq_one_letter_code
_entity_poly.pdbx_strand_id
1 'polypeptide(L)'
;MNTDETTPSGNIHGMPLAASMGLGHPELVDFYGFAPKLKPENCTIIAARSIDIEEREIIKKLNPAVYTMSDVDKLGIHRIISRVLKQFKEKIDHIHVSFDVDSVDPNFAPGVGTPVPGGLNYREAHLLMESIAECGCMSSLGVAEVNPILDVKNSSAVFAADLIASSMGQRIL
;
A
#
# COMPACT_ATOMS: atom_id res chain seq x y z
N MET A 1 1.22 -1.28 10.20
CA MET A 1 0.80 -2.68 10.44
C MET A 1 0.78 -2.98 11.93
N ASN A 2 0.05 -2.15 12.66
CA ASN A 2 -0.13 -2.27 14.12
C ASN A 2 -1.33 -3.14 14.49
N THR A 3 -1.42 -3.51 15.76
CA THR A 3 -2.60 -4.10 16.41
C THR A 3 -3.17 -3.11 17.42
N ASP A 4 -4.29 -3.44 18.03
CA ASP A 4 -4.85 -2.70 19.16
C ASP A 4 -3.90 -2.61 20.38
N GLU A 5 -3.04 -3.62 20.56
CA GLU A 5 -2.04 -3.65 21.64
C GLU A 5 -0.77 -2.85 21.32
N THR A 6 -0.42 -2.69 20.03
CA THR A 6 0.86 -2.10 19.62
C THR A 6 0.74 -0.68 19.08
N THR A 7 -0.46 -0.23 18.74
CA THR A 7 -0.68 1.08 18.11
C THR A 7 -0.32 2.23 19.06
N PRO A 8 0.58 3.15 18.65
CA PRO A 8 0.91 4.30 19.47
C PRO A 8 -0.21 5.35 19.49
N SER A 9 -1.07 5.37 18.49
CA SER A 9 -2.15 6.36 18.34
C SER A 9 -3.53 5.85 18.77
N GLY A 10 -3.74 4.53 18.85
CA GLY A 10 -5.05 3.91 19.02
C GLY A 10 -5.94 3.94 17.78
N ASN A 11 -5.46 4.45 16.66
CA ASN A 11 -6.26 4.63 15.45
C ASN A 11 -6.43 3.32 14.67
N ILE A 12 -7.67 2.97 14.36
CA ILE A 12 -8.02 1.72 13.66
C ILE A 12 -7.40 1.66 12.25
N HIS A 13 -7.23 2.78 11.56
CA HIS A 13 -6.70 2.80 10.20
C HIS A 13 -5.27 2.21 10.08
N GLY A 14 -4.50 2.13 11.17
CA GLY A 14 -3.20 1.46 11.20
C GLY A 14 -3.26 -0.06 11.37
N MET A 15 -4.44 -0.64 11.60
CA MET A 15 -4.61 -2.06 11.98
C MET A 15 -5.07 -3.02 10.86
N PRO A 16 -5.67 -2.56 9.72
CA PRO A 16 -6.33 -3.47 8.78
C PRO A 16 -5.43 -4.57 8.21
N LEU A 17 -4.16 -4.27 7.95
CA LEU A 17 -3.24 -5.25 7.40
C LEU A 17 -2.87 -6.34 8.43
N ALA A 18 -2.64 -5.98 9.69
CA ALA A 18 -2.40 -6.93 10.77
C ALA A 18 -3.64 -7.80 11.00
N ALA A 19 -4.82 -7.20 11.07
CA ALA A 19 -6.09 -7.89 11.23
C ALA A 19 -6.37 -8.88 10.07
N SER A 20 -6.06 -8.49 8.84
CA SER A 20 -6.18 -9.38 7.67
C SER A 20 -5.25 -10.60 7.76
N MET A 21 -4.12 -10.47 8.45
CA MET A 21 -3.18 -11.57 8.73
C MET A 21 -3.51 -12.33 10.03
N GLY A 22 -4.63 -12.04 10.68
CA GLY A 22 -5.08 -12.74 11.87
C GLY A 22 -4.51 -12.21 13.19
N LEU A 23 -3.99 -10.97 13.22
CA LEU A 23 -3.45 -10.33 14.42
C LEU A 23 -4.27 -9.12 14.84
N GLY A 24 -4.47 -8.96 16.15
CA GLY A 24 -5.13 -7.81 16.76
C GLY A 24 -6.53 -8.13 17.28
N HIS A 25 -7.35 -7.10 17.40
CA HIS A 25 -8.67 -7.19 18.04
C HIS A 25 -9.59 -8.20 17.33
N PRO A 26 -10.26 -9.12 18.08
CA PRO A 26 -11.08 -10.18 17.50
C PRO A 26 -12.16 -9.69 16.53
N GLU A 27 -12.83 -8.57 16.81
CA GLU A 27 -13.87 -8.03 15.92
C GLU A 27 -13.33 -7.62 14.54
N LEU A 28 -12.06 -7.19 14.45
CA LEU A 28 -11.40 -6.88 13.18
C LEU A 28 -10.89 -8.14 12.49
N VAL A 29 -10.29 -9.04 13.28
CA VAL A 29 -9.71 -10.29 12.79
C VAL A 29 -10.79 -11.22 12.25
N ASP A 30 -11.91 -11.35 12.97
CA ASP A 30 -12.97 -12.31 12.66
C ASP A 30 -14.08 -11.73 11.77
N PHE A 31 -13.88 -10.53 11.26
CA PHE A 31 -14.83 -9.88 10.36
C PHE A 31 -15.19 -10.81 9.19
N TYR A 32 -16.49 -11.03 8.97
CA TYR A 32 -17.06 -12.07 8.09
C TYR A 32 -16.84 -13.53 8.54
N GLY A 33 -16.45 -13.79 9.79
CA GLY A 33 -16.43 -15.13 10.39
C GLY A 33 -15.32 -16.04 9.86
N PHE A 34 -14.23 -15.51 9.35
CA PHE A 34 -13.05 -16.31 8.99
C PHE A 34 -11.73 -15.51 9.17
N ALA A 35 -10.69 -16.20 9.60
CA ALA A 35 -9.35 -15.67 9.81
C ALA A 35 -8.28 -16.77 9.62
N PRO A 36 -7.07 -16.45 9.17
CA PRO A 36 -6.67 -15.18 8.55
C PRO A 36 -7.22 -15.03 7.13
N LYS A 37 -7.40 -13.78 6.67
CA LYS A 37 -7.85 -13.45 5.30
C LYS A 37 -6.68 -13.40 4.33
N LEU A 38 -5.49 -13.08 4.83
CA LEU A 38 -4.27 -12.89 4.05
C LEU A 38 -3.12 -13.66 4.69
N LYS A 39 -2.40 -14.43 3.89
CA LYS A 39 -1.15 -15.05 4.31
C LYS A 39 0.02 -14.10 4.10
N PRO A 40 0.97 -13.98 5.05
CA PRO A 40 2.11 -13.06 4.92
C PRO A 40 2.93 -13.23 3.65
N GLU A 41 3.12 -14.48 3.19
CA GLU A 41 3.86 -14.80 1.96
C GLU A 41 3.16 -14.34 0.68
N ASN A 42 1.89 -13.97 0.76
CA ASN A 42 1.09 -13.42 -0.33
C ASN A 42 0.90 -11.89 -0.21
N CYS A 43 1.65 -11.26 0.68
CA CYS A 43 1.62 -9.82 0.90
C CYS A 43 2.95 -9.18 0.53
N THR A 44 2.88 -8.04 -0.13
CA THR A 44 4.05 -7.16 -0.35
C THR A 44 3.68 -5.73 -0.01
N ILE A 45 4.51 -5.09 0.80
CA ILE A 45 4.43 -3.67 1.13
C ILE A 45 5.51 -2.93 0.33
N ILE A 46 5.15 -1.87 -0.37
CA ILE A 46 6.08 -1.05 -1.18
C ILE A 46 6.04 0.39 -0.69
N ALA A 47 7.19 1.06 -0.71
CA ALA A 47 7.39 2.45 -0.31
C ALA A 47 7.21 2.73 1.20
N ALA A 48 7.41 1.73 2.05
CA ALA A 48 7.40 1.93 3.49
C ALA A 48 8.54 2.87 3.93
N ARG A 49 8.22 3.90 4.76
CA ARG A 49 9.22 4.85 5.25
C ARG A 49 9.03 5.30 6.69
N SER A 50 7.84 5.09 7.24
CA SER A 50 7.54 5.39 8.64
C SER A 50 7.01 4.10 9.29
N ILE A 51 7.85 3.44 10.05
CA ILE A 51 7.55 2.15 10.70
C ILE A 51 8.01 2.30 12.16
N ASP A 52 7.09 2.16 13.10
CA ASP A 52 7.41 2.22 14.52
C ASP A 52 8.12 0.94 15.03
N ILE A 53 8.52 0.93 16.30
CA ILE A 53 9.32 -0.16 16.87
C ILE A 53 8.50 -1.45 16.96
N GLU A 54 7.29 -1.36 17.46
CA GLU A 54 6.40 -2.51 17.64
C GLU A 54 5.95 -3.08 16.29
N GLU A 55 5.67 -2.20 15.34
CA GLU A 55 5.36 -2.59 13.96
C GLU A 55 6.51 -3.36 13.29
N ARG A 56 7.76 -2.96 13.54
CA ARG A 56 8.95 -3.70 13.05
C ARG A 56 9.00 -5.12 13.58
N GLU A 57 8.65 -5.32 14.84
CA GLU A 57 8.64 -6.67 15.44
C GLU A 57 7.54 -7.54 14.83
N ILE A 58 6.35 -6.98 14.56
CA ILE A 58 5.28 -7.68 13.85
C ILE A 58 5.73 -8.06 12.43
N ILE A 59 6.32 -7.11 11.69
CA ILE A 59 6.84 -7.34 10.33
C ILE A 59 7.89 -8.45 10.33
N LYS A 60 8.84 -8.44 11.26
CA LYS A 60 9.87 -9.50 11.40
C LYS A 60 9.26 -10.86 11.71
N LYS A 61 8.25 -10.90 12.58
CA LYS A 61 7.58 -12.15 12.99
C LYS A 61 6.78 -12.77 11.85
N LEU A 62 6.00 -11.96 11.13
CA LEU A 62 5.16 -12.41 10.02
C LEU A 62 5.93 -12.58 8.72
N ASN A 63 6.99 -11.81 8.55
CA ASN A 63 7.90 -11.82 7.41
C ASN A 63 7.23 -11.65 6.03
N PRO A 64 6.30 -10.68 5.84
CA PRO A 64 5.86 -10.31 4.51
C PRO A 64 7.01 -9.68 3.73
N ALA A 65 6.89 -9.62 2.40
CA ALA A 65 7.85 -8.86 1.62
C ALA A 65 7.65 -7.35 1.85
N VAL A 66 8.72 -6.64 2.22
CA VAL A 66 8.68 -5.19 2.45
C VAL A 66 9.80 -4.53 1.65
N TYR A 67 9.42 -3.56 0.82
CA TYR A 67 10.35 -2.67 0.11
C TYR A 67 10.18 -1.26 0.66
N THR A 68 11.20 -0.76 1.31
CA THR A 68 11.24 0.60 1.86
C THR A 68 11.53 1.63 0.78
N MET A 69 11.33 2.93 1.07
CA MET A 69 11.80 3.99 0.16
C MET A 69 13.29 3.92 -0.10
N SER A 70 14.11 3.49 0.88
CA SER A 70 15.54 3.23 0.64
C SER A 70 15.79 2.11 -0.39
N ASP A 71 14.91 1.13 -0.49
CA ASP A 71 14.98 0.10 -1.52
C ASP A 71 14.54 0.66 -2.88
N VAL A 72 13.54 1.55 -2.90
CA VAL A 72 13.12 2.27 -4.12
C VAL A 72 14.27 3.12 -4.65
N ASP A 73 14.98 3.87 -3.80
CA ASP A 73 16.15 4.67 -4.18
C ASP A 73 17.27 3.81 -4.79
N LYS A 74 17.53 2.64 -4.21
CA LYS A 74 18.64 1.77 -4.63
C LYS A 74 18.32 0.95 -5.88
N LEU A 75 17.10 0.46 -6.00
CA LEU A 75 16.72 -0.52 -7.03
C LEU A 75 15.88 0.08 -8.15
N GLY A 76 15.18 1.17 -7.87
CA GLY A 76 14.16 1.76 -8.72
C GLY A 76 12.82 1.02 -8.64
N ILE A 77 11.72 1.79 -8.67
CA ILE A 77 10.35 1.25 -8.53
C ILE A 77 10.03 0.20 -9.59
N HIS A 78 10.48 0.40 -10.85
CA HIS A 78 10.23 -0.54 -11.94
C HIS A 78 10.79 -1.94 -11.65
N ARG A 79 12.00 -2.04 -11.13
CA ARG A 79 12.61 -3.34 -10.81
C ARG A 79 11.89 -4.02 -9.66
N ILE A 80 11.47 -3.25 -8.66
CA ILE A 80 10.72 -3.77 -7.51
C ILE A 80 9.40 -4.33 -7.98
N ILE A 81 8.57 -3.55 -8.66
CA ILE A 81 7.24 -3.98 -9.08
C ILE A 81 7.30 -5.15 -10.06
N SER A 82 8.23 -5.15 -11.01
CA SER A 82 8.42 -6.26 -11.95
C SER A 82 8.74 -7.58 -11.23
N ARG A 83 9.58 -7.52 -10.19
CA ARG A 83 9.89 -8.70 -9.37
C ARG A 83 8.68 -9.20 -8.60
N VAL A 84 7.95 -8.29 -7.96
CA VAL A 84 6.75 -8.61 -7.17
C VAL A 84 5.67 -9.25 -8.06
N LEU A 85 5.35 -8.62 -9.18
CA LEU A 85 4.33 -9.13 -10.11
C LEU A 85 4.73 -10.48 -10.71
N LYS A 86 6.01 -10.68 -11.01
CA LYS A 86 6.49 -11.99 -11.49
C LYS A 86 6.28 -13.08 -10.43
N GLN A 87 6.66 -12.80 -9.17
CA GLN A 87 6.48 -13.76 -8.07
C GLN A 87 5.01 -14.09 -7.83
N PHE A 88 4.13 -13.10 -7.93
CA PHE A 88 2.70 -13.30 -7.74
C PHE A 88 2.08 -14.09 -8.88
N LYS A 89 2.41 -13.78 -10.13
CA LYS A 89 1.92 -14.56 -11.31
C LYS A 89 2.23 -16.06 -11.24
N GLU A 90 3.31 -16.42 -10.59
CA GLU A 90 3.71 -17.82 -10.43
C GLU A 90 2.92 -18.57 -9.33
N LYS A 91 2.22 -17.84 -8.44
CA LYS A 91 1.64 -18.40 -7.20
C LYS A 91 0.15 -18.14 -7.03
N ILE A 92 -0.37 -17.07 -7.59
CA ILE A 92 -1.74 -16.61 -7.36
C ILE A 92 -2.39 -16.12 -8.66
N ASP A 93 -3.70 -16.31 -8.76
CA ASP A 93 -4.48 -15.93 -9.93
C ASP A 93 -4.96 -14.48 -9.89
N HIS A 94 -5.12 -13.91 -8.67
CA HIS A 94 -5.75 -12.62 -8.45
C HIS A 94 -4.97 -11.77 -7.45
N ILE A 95 -4.74 -10.50 -7.81
CA ILE A 95 -4.09 -9.52 -6.95
C ILE A 95 -5.10 -8.45 -6.53
N HIS A 96 -5.21 -8.21 -5.23
CA HIS A 96 -5.79 -7.00 -4.67
C HIS A 96 -4.69 -5.96 -4.47
N VAL A 97 -4.89 -4.76 -4.99
CA VAL A 97 -4.01 -3.62 -4.74
C VAL A 97 -4.69 -2.70 -3.73
N SER A 98 -4.03 -2.45 -2.61
CA SER A 98 -4.41 -1.39 -1.67
C SER A 98 -3.44 -0.23 -1.86
N PHE A 99 -3.90 0.84 -2.49
CA PHE A 99 -3.10 2.02 -2.72
C PHE A 99 -3.45 3.08 -1.68
N ASP A 100 -2.49 3.36 -0.83
CA ASP A 100 -2.56 4.40 0.16
C ASP A 100 -1.94 5.69 -0.42
N VAL A 101 -2.74 6.76 -0.52
CA VAL A 101 -2.30 8.02 -1.13
C VAL A 101 -1.20 8.69 -0.31
N ASP A 102 -1.11 8.42 0.99
CA ASP A 102 -0.03 8.92 1.81
C ASP A 102 1.33 8.22 1.57
N SER A 103 1.35 7.14 0.76
CA SER A 103 2.60 6.57 0.25
C SER A 103 3.36 7.52 -0.69
N VAL A 104 2.65 8.46 -1.28
CA VAL A 104 3.19 9.51 -2.14
C VAL A 104 3.79 10.64 -1.31
N ASP A 105 4.79 11.32 -1.84
CA ASP A 105 5.38 12.49 -1.19
C ASP A 105 4.35 13.63 -1.08
N PRO A 106 4.25 14.31 0.09
CA PRO A 106 3.29 15.41 0.30
C PRO A 106 3.43 16.59 -0.67
N ASN A 107 4.55 16.72 -1.37
CA ASN A 107 4.70 17.72 -2.44
C ASN A 107 3.80 17.42 -3.66
N PHE A 108 3.37 16.17 -3.85
CA PHE A 108 2.49 15.75 -4.93
C PHE A 108 1.07 15.43 -4.43
N ALA A 109 0.94 14.89 -3.22
CA ALA A 109 -0.34 14.53 -2.61
C ALA A 109 -0.43 15.07 -1.16
N PRO A 110 -0.68 16.39 -0.98
CA PRO A 110 -0.76 16.99 0.35
C PRO A 110 -2.04 16.64 1.13
N GLY A 111 -3.11 16.26 0.43
CA GLY A 111 -4.43 16.00 1.02
C GLY A 111 -4.55 14.60 1.61
N VAL A 112 -3.77 14.32 2.63
CA VAL A 112 -3.76 13.05 3.38
C VAL A 112 -3.77 13.32 4.89
N GLY A 113 -4.21 12.32 5.68
CA GLY A 113 -4.30 12.46 7.14
C GLY A 113 -2.94 12.47 7.83
N THR A 114 -1.98 11.69 7.34
CA THR A 114 -0.66 11.48 7.96
C THR A 114 0.49 11.70 6.96
N PRO A 115 0.72 12.94 6.51
CA PRO A 115 1.74 13.23 5.51
C PRO A 115 3.15 12.98 6.07
N VAL A 116 3.94 12.16 5.37
CA VAL A 116 5.35 11.89 5.69
C VAL A 116 6.20 12.21 4.47
N PRO A 117 7.23 13.08 4.58
CA PRO A 117 8.14 13.39 3.47
C PRO A 117 8.95 12.19 2.98
N GLY A 118 9.44 12.23 1.74
CA GLY A 118 10.28 11.20 1.15
C GLY A 118 9.49 10.00 0.63
N GLY A 119 8.23 10.21 0.23
CA GLY A 119 7.38 9.21 -0.43
C GLY A 119 7.66 9.07 -1.92
N LEU A 120 6.83 8.28 -2.61
CA LEU A 120 6.88 8.13 -4.06
C LEU A 120 6.67 9.48 -4.75
N ASN A 121 7.44 9.73 -5.81
CA ASN A 121 7.18 10.88 -6.66
C ASN A 121 6.03 10.57 -7.65
N TYR A 122 5.59 11.62 -8.39
CA TYR A 122 4.50 11.52 -9.34
C TYR A 122 4.70 10.38 -10.36
N ARG A 123 5.88 10.29 -10.97
CA ARG A 123 6.15 9.28 -11.99
C ARG A 123 6.36 7.88 -11.44
N GLU A 124 6.91 7.74 -10.25
CA GLU A 124 7.05 6.44 -9.59
C GLU A 124 5.69 5.82 -9.27
N ALA A 125 4.75 6.63 -8.75
CA ALA A 125 3.39 6.17 -8.48
C ALA A 125 2.66 5.75 -9.76
N HIS A 126 2.74 6.55 -10.83
CA HIS A 126 2.16 6.19 -12.14
C HIS A 126 2.79 4.93 -12.72
N LEU A 127 4.13 4.82 -12.73
CA LEU A 127 4.84 3.64 -13.26
C LEU A 127 4.48 2.36 -12.50
N LEU A 128 4.26 2.45 -11.19
CA LEU A 128 3.78 1.34 -10.39
C LEU A 128 2.40 0.88 -10.88
N MET A 129 1.44 1.81 -11.03
CA MET A 129 0.09 1.51 -11.48
C MET A 129 0.02 1.03 -12.95
N GLU A 130 0.80 1.66 -13.82
CA GLU A 130 0.98 1.23 -15.23
C GLU A 130 1.50 -0.23 -15.30
N SER A 131 2.50 -0.57 -14.48
CA SER A 131 3.05 -1.94 -14.43
C SER A 131 2.03 -2.96 -13.92
N ILE A 132 1.18 -2.57 -12.96
CA ILE A 132 0.08 -3.41 -12.46
C ILE A 132 -0.94 -3.65 -13.57
N ALA A 133 -1.32 -2.62 -14.32
CA ALA A 133 -2.22 -2.74 -15.47
C ALA A 133 -1.64 -3.68 -16.53
N GLU A 134 -0.36 -3.55 -16.86
CA GLU A 134 0.33 -4.41 -17.83
C GLU A 134 0.39 -5.88 -17.43
N CYS A 135 0.44 -6.14 -16.12
CA CYS A 135 0.40 -7.50 -15.61
C CYS A 135 -0.92 -8.21 -15.97
N GLY A 136 -2.04 -7.48 -16.03
CA GLY A 136 -3.37 -8.03 -16.26
C GLY A 136 -3.87 -8.97 -15.17
N CYS A 137 -3.25 -8.93 -13.98
CA CYS A 137 -3.55 -9.83 -12.86
C CYS A 137 -4.27 -9.13 -11.69
N MET A 138 -4.52 -7.83 -11.78
CA MET A 138 -5.27 -7.09 -10.78
C MET A 138 -6.76 -7.40 -10.87
N SER A 139 -7.35 -7.87 -9.78
CA SER A 139 -8.79 -8.17 -9.69
C SER A 139 -9.56 -7.07 -8.98
N SER A 140 -8.90 -6.35 -8.10
CA SER A 140 -9.52 -5.26 -7.32
C SER A 140 -8.48 -4.24 -6.89
N LEU A 141 -8.95 -3.01 -6.72
CA LEU A 141 -8.17 -1.87 -6.25
C LEU A 141 -8.95 -1.15 -5.15
N GLY A 142 -8.31 -0.92 -4.03
CA GLY A 142 -8.72 0.02 -2.99
C GLY A 142 -7.82 1.25 -3.02
N VAL A 143 -8.39 2.43 -2.93
CA VAL A 143 -7.64 3.68 -2.74
C VAL A 143 -8.07 4.31 -1.43
N ALA A 144 -7.12 4.57 -0.56
CA ALA A 144 -7.36 5.06 0.80
C ALA A 144 -6.61 6.37 1.09
N GLU A 145 -6.93 6.97 2.23
CA GLU A 145 -6.27 8.14 2.83
C GLU A 145 -6.41 9.46 2.07
N VAL A 146 -7.27 9.57 1.04
CA VAL A 146 -7.59 10.88 0.45
C VAL A 146 -8.40 11.69 1.45
N ASN A 147 -7.86 12.83 1.88
CA ASN A 147 -8.52 13.76 2.79
C ASN A 147 -8.78 15.13 2.12
N PRO A 148 -9.99 15.35 1.60
CA PRO A 148 -10.32 16.59 0.87
C PRO A 148 -10.23 17.86 1.72
N ILE A 149 -10.38 17.74 3.05
CA ILE A 149 -10.33 18.88 3.98
C ILE A 149 -8.90 19.43 4.09
N LEU A 150 -7.90 18.56 4.00
CA LEU A 150 -6.49 18.91 4.08
C LEU A 150 -5.87 19.17 2.71
N ASP A 151 -6.62 18.92 1.63
CA ASP A 151 -6.11 18.99 0.26
C ASP A 151 -6.02 20.42 -0.27
N VAL A 152 -5.11 20.63 -1.20
CA VAL A 152 -4.93 21.91 -1.89
C VAL A 152 -5.57 21.82 -3.28
N LYS A 153 -6.70 22.50 -3.47
CA LYS A 153 -7.44 22.53 -4.75
C LYS A 153 -7.80 21.13 -5.28
N ASN A 154 -8.05 20.17 -4.41
CA ASN A 154 -8.29 18.77 -4.75
C ASN A 154 -7.13 18.09 -5.53
N SER A 155 -5.90 18.57 -5.39
CA SER A 155 -4.75 18.02 -6.14
C SER A 155 -4.51 16.55 -5.85
N SER A 156 -4.64 16.13 -4.59
CA SER A 156 -4.47 14.72 -4.18
C SER A 156 -5.60 13.84 -4.70
N ALA A 157 -6.84 14.34 -4.68
CA ALA A 157 -7.99 13.62 -5.21
C ALA A 157 -7.90 13.44 -6.75
N VAL A 158 -7.48 14.48 -7.47
CA VAL A 158 -7.24 14.41 -8.92
C VAL A 158 -6.12 13.43 -9.20
N PHE A 159 -5.00 13.53 -8.50
CA PHE A 159 -3.88 12.61 -8.64
C PHE A 159 -4.28 11.14 -8.38
N ALA A 160 -5.07 10.88 -7.33
CA ALA A 160 -5.59 9.54 -7.05
C ALA A 160 -6.48 9.02 -8.19
N ALA A 161 -7.32 9.88 -8.79
CA ALA A 161 -8.14 9.52 -9.95
C ALA A 161 -7.28 9.17 -11.17
N ASP A 162 -6.22 9.94 -11.43
CA ASP A 162 -5.27 9.67 -12.52
C ASP A 162 -4.51 8.35 -12.31
N LEU A 163 -4.16 8.01 -11.06
CA LEU A 163 -3.55 6.72 -10.73
C LEU A 163 -4.51 5.55 -10.93
N ILE A 164 -5.79 5.73 -10.60
CA ILE A 164 -6.83 4.72 -10.89
C ILE A 164 -6.91 4.50 -12.41
N ALA A 165 -6.95 5.57 -13.20
CA ALA A 165 -6.98 5.49 -14.65
C ALA A 165 -5.74 4.75 -15.21
N SER A 166 -4.54 5.05 -14.69
CA SER A 166 -3.31 4.33 -15.04
C SER A 166 -3.38 2.84 -14.72
N SER A 167 -3.94 2.49 -13.54
CA SER A 167 -4.11 1.08 -13.13
C SER A 167 -5.11 0.31 -14.01
N MET A 168 -6.00 1.03 -14.68
CA MET A 168 -6.96 0.49 -15.65
C MET A 168 -6.44 0.51 -17.10
N GLY A 169 -5.18 0.88 -17.32
CA GLY A 169 -4.52 0.82 -18.61
C GLY A 169 -4.49 2.11 -19.39
N GLN A 170 -4.81 3.25 -18.80
CA GLN A 170 -4.59 4.54 -19.43
C GLN A 170 -3.09 4.77 -19.63
N ARG A 171 -2.70 5.12 -20.86
CA ARG A 171 -1.30 5.35 -21.26
C ARG A 171 -1.16 6.66 -22.04
N ILE A 172 0.10 7.10 -22.18
CA ILE A 172 0.45 8.26 -23.03
C ILE A 172 0.31 7.92 -24.51
N LEU A 173 0.67 6.69 -24.89
CA LEU A 173 0.57 6.12 -26.25
C LEU A 173 0.07 4.69 -26.22
#